data_440975795810008cfccb6c0cb86ea60b
#
_entry.id   440975795810008cfccb6c0cb86ea60b
#
_cell.length_a   1.000
_cell.length_b   1.000
_cell.length_c   1.000
_cell.angle_alpha   90.00
_cell.angle_beta   90.00
_cell.angle_gamma   90.00
#
_symmetry.space_group_name_H-M   'P 1'
#
loop_
_entity.id
_entity.type
_entity.pdbx_description
1 polymer ?
#
loop_
_entity_poly.entity_id
_entity_poly.type
_entity_poly.pdbx_seq_one_letter_code
_entity_poly.pdbx_strand_id
1 'polypeptide(L)'
;MRPSGRKLDEMRPVSVEVGFTKHAEGSALIKVGDTHVLCTATIEDRVPPFIKGSGLGWVTAEYGMLPRATNTRMRREAAAGKQGGRTVEIQRLIGRSLRAGVDRVALGERQITVDCDVLQADGGTRCASITGGWIALRLAVNKLMKAGDVISDPLMDPVAAVSCGIYAGQPVLDLDYPEDSEAGVDGNFIMTASKQLIEVQMSAEGATYTRDQMNRLMDLAEKGVAELADIQKSVTA
;
A
#
# COMPACT_ATOMS: atom_id res chain seq x y z
N MET A 1 -24.29 11.52 6.97
CA MET A 1 -23.23 11.61 8.02
C MET A 1 -22.50 10.28 7.99
N ARG A 2 -21.18 10.27 8.09
CA ARG A 2 -20.38 9.03 8.10
C ARG A 2 -20.70 8.22 9.35
N PRO A 3 -20.79 6.88 9.28
CA PRO A 3 -21.10 6.03 10.44
C PRO A 3 -20.10 6.21 11.60
N SER A 4 -18.83 6.41 11.27
CA SER A 4 -17.75 6.66 12.23
C SER A 4 -17.77 8.03 12.88
N GLY A 5 -18.62 8.97 12.44
CA GLY A 5 -18.64 10.36 12.87
C GLY A 5 -17.50 11.24 12.34
N ARG A 6 -16.58 10.69 11.53
CA ARG A 6 -15.47 11.44 10.89
C ARG A 6 -15.99 12.51 9.93
N LYS A 7 -15.21 13.58 9.73
CA LYS A 7 -15.45 14.55 8.65
C LYS A 7 -15.24 13.89 7.28
N LEU A 8 -15.75 14.50 6.22
CA LEU A 8 -15.64 13.94 4.86
C LEU A 8 -14.19 13.80 4.40
N ASP A 9 -13.31 14.68 4.87
CA ASP A 9 -11.90 14.80 4.53
C ASP A 9 -10.95 14.28 5.64
N GLU A 10 -11.47 13.49 6.58
CA GLU A 10 -10.74 12.98 7.74
C GLU A 10 -10.41 11.50 7.58
N MET A 11 -9.13 11.16 7.74
CA MET A 11 -8.66 9.78 7.78
C MET A 11 -8.92 9.14 9.15
N ARG A 12 -8.98 7.81 9.18
CA ARG A 12 -8.84 7.04 10.43
C ARG A 12 -7.48 7.31 11.07
N PRO A 13 -7.35 7.16 12.39
CA PRO A 13 -6.03 7.25 13.05
C PRO A 13 -5.05 6.26 12.42
N VAL A 14 -3.83 6.74 12.14
CA VAL A 14 -2.75 5.93 11.57
C VAL A 14 -1.64 5.77 12.60
N SER A 15 -1.18 4.54 12.80
CA SER A 15 0.00 4.25 13.61
C SER A 15 0.88 3.21 12.93
N VAL A 16 2.19 3.31 13.16
CA VAL A 16 3.17 2.40 12.58
C VAL A 16 4.17 1.98 13.65
N GLU A 17 4.41 0.67 13.75
CA GLU A 17 5.48 0.09 14.55
C GLU A 17 6.54 -0.49 13.59
N VAL A 18 7.73 0.12 13.56
CA VAL A 18 8.86 -0.31 12.73
C VAL A 18 9.71 -1.36 13.45
N GLY A 19 10.38 -2.23 12.67
CA GLY A 19 11.21 -3.30 13.25
C GLY A 19 10.39 -4.38 13.95
N PHE A 20 9.13 -4.56 13.57
CA PHE A 20 8.19 -5.48 14.22
C PHE A 20 8.65 -6.93 14.18
N THR A 21 9.29 -7.36 13.10
CA THR A 21 9.83 -8.72 12.97
C THR A 21 11.36 -8.72 13.04
N LYS A 22 11.94 -9.75 13.65
CA LYS A 22 13.39 -9.85 13.91
C LYS A 22 14.21 -10.13 12.65
N HIS A 23 13.68 -10.91 11.70
CA HIS A 23 14.49 -11.52 10.65
C HIS A 23 14.48 -10.75 9.33
N ALA A 24 13.38 -10.05 9.02
CA ALA A 24 13.27 -9.27 7.79
C ALA A 24 14.25 -8.08 7.76
N GLU A 25 14.75 -7.73 6.59
CA GLU A 25 15.61 -6.56 6.41
C GLU A 25 14.88 -5.26 6.73
N GLY A 26 13.60 -5.18 6.39
CA GLY A 26 12.69 -4.14 6.82
C GLY A 26 11.37 -4.72 7.27
N SER A 27 10.77 -4.18 8.33
CA SER A 27 9.43 -4.59 8.75
C SER A 27 8.68 -3.47 9.43
N ALA A 28 7.36 -3.41 9.18
CA ALA A 28 6.45 -2.46 9.76
C ALA A 28 5.07 -3.09 9.98
N LEU A 29 4.50 -2.87 11.16
CA LEU A 29 3.07 -3.09 11.39
C LEU A 29 2.37 -1.75 11.24
N ILE A 30 1.62 -1.57 10.17
CA ILE A 30 0.78 -0.40 9.94
C ILE A 30 -0.65 -0.67 10.39
N LYS A 31 -1.25 0.31 11.06
CA LYS A 31 -2.65 0.31 11.45
C LYS A 31 -3.32 1.59 10.94
N VAL A 32 -4.41 1.43 10.22
CA VAL A 32 -5.27 2.52 9.75
C VAL A 32 -6.66 2.24 10.32
N GLY A 33 -6.97 2.87 11.45
CA GLY A 33 -8.09 2.45 12.29
C GLY A 33 -7.98 0.97 12.64
N ASP A 34 -9.02 0.22 12.35
CA ASP A 34 -9.07 -1.24 12.60
C ASP A 34 -8.49 -2.10 11.45
N THR A 35 -7.95 -1.49 10.41
CA THR A 35 -7.18 -2.23 9.38
C THR A 35 -5.73 -2.34 9.81
N HIS A 36 -5.25 -3.58 10.04
CA HIS A 36 -3.88 -3.87 10.48
C HIS A 36 -3.17 -4.75 9.46
N VAL A 37 -2.01 -4.29 8.97
CA VAL A 37 -1.20 -5.02 7.98
C VAL A 37 0.24 -5.11 8.46
N LEU A 38 0.77 -6.32 8.53
CA LEU A 38 2.19 -6.57 8.70
C LEU A 38 2.86 -6.55 7.32
N CYS A 39 3.85 -5.67 7.16
CA CYS A 39 4.65 -5.57 5.94
C CYS A 39 6.09 -5.93 6.26
N THR A 40 6.68 -6.83 5.49
CA THR A 40 8.11 -7.19 5.61
C THR A 40 8.78 -7.04 4.25
N ALA A 41 10.08 -6.70 4.24
CA ALA A 41 10.87 -6.59 3.03
C ALA A 41 12.10 -7.50 3.15
N THR A 42 12.29 -8.36 2.14
CA THR A 42 13.40 -9.32 2.04
C THR A 42 14.27 -8.96 0.85
N ILE A 43 15.60 -8.87 1.07
CA ILE A 43 16.59 -8.57 0.04
C ILE A 43 17.20 -9.88 -0.48
N GLU A 44 17.28 -10.02 -1.80
CA GLU A 44 17.96 -11.11 -2.47
C GLU A 44 19.00 -10.54 -3.46
N ASP A 45 20.24 -11.06 -3.43
CA ASP A 45 21.33 -10.68 -4.35
C ASP A 45 21.18 -11.37 -5.72
N ARG A 46 19.98 -11.41 -6.21
CA ARG A 46 19.61 -11.94 -7.54
C ARG A 46 18.38 -11.21 -8.05
N VAL A 47 18.22 -11.21 -9.35
CA VAL A 47 17.01 -10.66 -10.01
C VAL A 47 16.29 -11.75 -10.78
N PRO A 48 15.02 -11.56 -11.11
CA PRO A 48 14.28 -12.48 -11.99
C PRO A 48 14.98 -12.72 -13.31
N PRO A 49 14.87 -13.94 -13.90
CA PRO A 49 15.58 -14.29 -15.13
C PRO A 49 15.36 -13.32 -16.30
N PHE A 50 14.17 -12.70 -16.39
CA PHE A 50 13.82 -11.80 -17.49
C PHE A 50 14.55 -10.44 -17.49
N ILE A 51 15.22 -10.07 -16.37
CA ILE A 51 16.03 -8.84 -16.27
C ILE A 51 17.48 -9.10 -15.87
N LYS A 52 17.88 -10.37 -15.78
CA LYS A 52 19.26 -10.74 -15.43
C LYS A 52 20.25 -10.22 -16.47
N GLY A 53 21.33 -9.58 -16.01
CA GLY A 53 22.35 -8.97 -16.86
C GLY A 53 21.95 -7.58 -17.42
N SER A 54 20.84 -7.00 -16.98
CA SER A 54 20.41 -5.66 -17.40
C SER A 54 20.99 -4.53 -16.51
N GLY A 55 21.60 -4.87 -15.37
CA GLY A 55 22.03 -3.90 -14.36
C GLY A 55 20.88 -3.31 -13.53
N LEU A 56 19.65 -3.81 -13.69
CA LEU A 56 18.46 -3.27 -13.07
C LEU A 56 18.01 -4.11 -11.87
N GLY A 57 17.69 -3.44 -10.77
CA GLY A 57 17.03 -4.06 -9.63
C GLY A 57 15.54 -4.32 -9.87
N TRP A 58 14.93 -5.07 -8.96
CA TRP A 58 13.52 -5.43 -9.01
C TRP A 58 12.86 -5.31 -7.64
N VAL A 59 11.65 -4.76 -7.60
CA VAL A 59 10.78 -4.78 -6.42
C VAL A 59 9.49 -5.49 -6.80
N THR A 60 9.12 -6.46 -5.99
CA THR A 60 7.88 -7.22 -6.15
C THR A 60 7.16 -7.32 -4.81
N ALA A 61 5.92 -7.78 -4.80
CA ALA A 61 5.17 -7.95 -3.56
C ALA A 61 4.32 -9.21 -3.59
N GLU A 62 4.10 -9.75 -2.40
CA GLU A 62 3.08 -10.75 -2.11
C GLU A 62 2.05 -10.15 -1.14
N TYR A 63 0.83 -10.69 -1.17
CA TYR A 63 -0.27 -10.21 -0.33
C TYR A 63 -1.10 -11.40 0.13
N GLY A 64 -1.51 -11.36 1.36
CA GLY A 64 -2.41 -12.36 1.92
C GLY A 64 -3.24 -11.80 3.06
N MET A 65 -4.30 -12.53 3.40
CA MET A 65 -5.13 -12.22 4.56
C MET A 65 -5.19 -13.42 5.50
N LEU A 66 -5.07 -13.17 6.81
CA LEU A 66 -5.31 -14.22 7.79
C LEU A 66 -6.78 -14.68 7.71
N PRO A 67 -7.06 -15.97 7.99
CA PRO A 67 -8.42 -16.50 7.93
C PRO A 67 -9.46 -15.74 8.76
N ARG A 68 -9.02 -15.13 9.86
CA ARG A 68 -9.88 -14.32 10.76
C ARG A 68 -9.52 -12.82 10.69
N ALA A 69 -8.93 -12.37 9.60
CA ALA A 69 -8.81 -10.94 9.34
C ALA A 69 -10.18 -10.25 9.15
N THR A 70 -11.21 -11.01 8.83
CA THR A 70 -12.60 -10.56 8.62
C THR A 70 -13.56 -11.14 9.66
N ASN A 71 -14.79 -10.64 9.70
CA ASN A 71 -15.87 -11.07 10.62
C ASN A 71 -16.14 -12.56 10.56
N THR A 72 -16.11 -13.14 9.36
CA THR A 72 -16.25 -14.59 9.14
C THR A 72 -14.92 -15.20 8.73
N ARG A 73 -14.74 -16.48 9.07
CA ARG A 73 -13.51 -17.18 8.72
C ARG A 73 -13.42 -17.44 7.22
N MET A 74 -12.40 -16.89 6.58
CA MET A 74 -12.04 -17.23 5.20
C MET A 74 -11.20 -18.51 5.14
N ARG A 75 -11.30 -19.26 4.03
CA ARG A 75 -10.43 -20.41 3.79
C ARG A 75 -9.02 -19.92 3.45
N ARG A 76 -7.97 -20.56 4.03
CA ARG A 76 -6.60 -20.26 3.61
C ARG A 76 -6.39 -20.65 2.15
N GLU A 77 -5.81 -19.73 1.35
CA GLU A 77 -5.52 -19.97 -0.06
C GLU A 77 -4.53 -21.12 -0.26
N ALA A 78 -3.53 -21.25 0.62
CA ALA A 78 -2.60 -22.38 0.62
C ALA A 78 -3.33 -23.74 0.77
N ALA A 79 -4.39 -23.80 1.57
CA ALA A 79 -5.22 -25.02 1.71
C ALA A 79 -6.19 -25.23 0.52
N ALA A 80 -6.39 -24.19 -0.30
CA ALA A 80 -7.17 -24.29 -1.54
C ALA A 80 -6.31 -24.68 -2.75
N GLY A 81 -4.97 -24.66 -2.60
CA GLY A 81 -4.01 -25.01 -3.65
C GLY A 81 -3.83 -23.93 -4.72
N LYS A 82 -4.48 -22.78 -4.58
CA LYS A 82 -4.36 -21.63 -5.50
C LYS A 82 -4.71 -20.31 -4.81
N GLN A 83 -4.11 -19.23 -5.29
CA GLN A 83 -4.48 -17.88 -4.90
C GLN A 83 -5.76 -17.42 -5.62
N GLY A 84 -6.56 -16.61 -4.96
CA GLY A 84 -7.72 -15.96 -5.56
C GLY A 84 -7.32 -14.82 -6.52
N GLY A 85 -8.23 -14.50 -7.46
CA GLY A 85 -7.97 -13.41 -8.42
C GLY A 85 -7.72 -12.06 -7.72
N ARG A 86 -8.45 -11.77 -6.64
CA ARG A 86 -8.27 -10.57 -5.81
C ARG A 86 -6.85 -10.51 -5.20
N THR A 87 -6.37 -11.61 -4.64
CA THR A 87 -5.02 -11.69 -4.05
C THR A 87 -3.96 -11.40 -5.09
N VAL A 88 -4.03 -12.05 -6.26
CA VAL A 88 -3.08 -11.83 -7.37
C VAL A 88 -3.15 -10.40 -7.90
N GLU A 89 -4.34 -9.82 -8.02
CA GLU A 89 -4.52 -8.43 -8.44
C GLU A 89 -3.82 -7.46 -7.47
N ILE A 90 -4.07 -7.61 -6.16
CA ILE A 90 -3.49 -6.73 -5.13
C ILE A 90 -1.97 -6.89 -5.04
N GLN A 91 -1.42 -8.11 -5.11
CA GLN A 91 0.03 -8.35 -5.20
C GLN A 91 0.67 -7.55 -6.34
N ARG A 92 0.07 -7.62 -7.52
CA ARG A 92 0.57 -6.91 -8.70
C ARG A 92 0.47 -5.39 -8.53
N LEU A 93 -0.61 -4.91 -7.92
CA LEU A 93 -0.80 -3.49 -7.61
C LEU A 93 0.28 -2.99 -6.66
N ILE A 94 0.50 -3.66 -5.53
CA ILE A 94 1.53 -3.28 -4.54
C ILE A 94 2.91 -3.26 -5.21
N GLY A 95 3.29 -4.36 -5.88
CA GLY A 95 4.61 -4.50 -6.50
C GLY A 95 4.90 -3.42 -7.54
N ARG A 96 3.95 -3.08 -8.43
CA ARG A 96 4.16 -2.02 -9.43
C ARG A 96 4.15 -0.62 -8.81
N SER A 97 3.33 -0.40 -7.77
CA SER A 97 3.28 0.87 -7.05
C SER A 97 4.60 1.18 -6.36
N LEU A 98 5.13 0.23 -5.61
CA LEU A 98 6.44 0.39 -4.95
C LEU A 98 7.57 0.57 -5.95
N ARG A 99 7.57 -0.21 -7.03
CA ARG A 99 8.60 -0.15 -8.07
C ARG A 99 8.62 1.18 -8.84
N ALA A 100 7.47 1.87 -8.95
CA ALA A 100 7.40 3.18 -9.57
C ALA A 100 8.17 4.27 -8.79
N GLY A 101 8.36 4.09 -7.48
CA GLY A 101 9.13 4.99 -6.62
C GLY A 101 10.61 4.59 -6.47
N VAL A 102 11.14 3.68 -7.31
CA VAL A 102 12.49 3.12 -7.19
C VAL A 102 13.33 3.41 -8.43
N ASP A 103 14.50 4.02 -8.23
CA ASP A 103 15.57 4.01 -9.22
C ASP A 103 16.20 2.59 -9.25
N ARG A 104 15.79 1.84 -10.26
CA ARG A 104 16.20 0.44 -10.42
C ARG A 104 17.68 0.30 -10.80
N VAL A 105 18.27 1.32 -11.40
CA VAL A 105 19.72 1.34 -11.71
C VAL A 105 20.51 1.51 -10.41
N ALA A 106 20.12 2.45 -9.57
CA ALA A 106 20.75 2.68 -8.27
C ALA A 106 20.62 1.48 -7.33
N LEU A 107 19.50 0.72 -7.41
CA LEU A 107 19.31 -0.51 -6.64
C LEU A 107 20.26 -1.63 -7.09
N GLY A 108 20.66 -1.66 -8.37
CA GLY A 108 21.49 -2.71 -8.95
C GLY A 108 20.76 -4.05 -9.05
N GLU A 109 21.43 -5.10 -9.52
CA GLU A 109 20.83 -6.43 -9.73
C GLU A 109 20.49 -7.16 -8.41
N ARG A 110 19.59 -6.54 -7.62
CA ARG A 110 18.98 -7.10 -6.41
C ARG A 110 17.47 -7.13 -6.55
N GLN A 111 16.83 -8.12 -5.95
CA GLN A 111 15.40 -8.15 -5.77
C GLN A 111 15.03 -7.81 -4.33
N ILE A 112 14.01 -6.98 -4.14
CA ILE A 112 13.36 -6.82 -2.85
C ILE A 112 11.93 -7.32 -3.00
N THR A 113 11.58 -8.33 -2.21
CA THR A 113 10.23 -8.84 -2.09
C THR A 113 9.58 -8.24 -0.87
N VAL A 114 8.42 -7.63 -1.05
CA VAL A 114 7.62 -7.06 0.05
C VAL A 114 6.41 -7.96 0.29
N ASP A 115 6.35 -8.57 1.47
CA ASP A 115 5.23 -9.39 1.89
C ASP A 115 4.28 -8.56 2.74
N CYS A 116 2.98 -8.61 2.43
CA CYS A 116 1.93 -7.86 3.11
C CYS A 116 0.86 -8.83 3.63
N ASP A 117 0.86 -9.06 4.93
CA ASP A 117 -0.09 -9.93 5.63
C ASP A 117 -1.13 -9.11 6.37
N VAL A 118 -2.39 -9.18 5.93
CA VAL A 118 -3.50 -8.51 6.61
C VAL A 118 -3.90 -9.32 7.84
N LEU A 119 -3.68 -8.73 9.01
CA LEU A 119 -4.02 -9.33 10.31
C LEU A 119 -5.48 -9.06 10.67
N GLN A 120 -5.97 -7.85 10.35
CA GLN A 120 -7.34 -7.40 10.56
C GLN A 120 -7.74 -6.44 9.43
N ALA A 121 -8.96 -6.59 8.91
CA ALA A 121 -9.46 -5.83 7.79
C ALA A 121 -10.73 -5.06 8.14
N ASP A 122 -10.70 -3.75 7.91
CA ASP A 122 -11.81 -2.83 8.04
C ASP A 122 -11.77 -1.77 6.91
N GLY A 123 -11.79 -2.23 5.66
CA GLY A 123 -11.63 -1.38 4.47
C GLY A 123 -10.17 -0.93 4.23
N GLY A 124 -9.83 -0.61 2.99
CA GLY A 124 -8.54 -0.02 2.60
C GLY A 124 -7.30 -0.91 2.76
N THR A 125 -7.45 -2.24 2.82
CA THR A 125 -6.31 -3.16 3.06
C THR A 125 -5.19 -3.02 2.03
N ARG A 126 -5.51 -2.84 0.74
CA ARG A 126 -4.52 -2.63 -0.33
C ARG A 126 -3.77 -1.31 -0.17
N CYS A 127 -4.45 -0.25 0.26
CA CYS A 127 -3.86 1.06 0.51
C CYS A 127 -2.90 1.01 1.70
N ALA A 128 -3.32 0.40 2.81
CA ALA A 128 -2.47 0.16 3.97
C ALA A 128 -1.24 -0.70 3.62
N SER A 129 -1.42 -1.73 2.76
CA SER A 129 -0.32 -2.59 2.30
C SER A 129 0.70 -1.82 1.45
N ILE A 130 0.27 -0.93 0.55
CA ILE A 130 1.19 -0.10 -0.25
C ILE A 130 1.96 0.86 0.67
N THR A 131 1.27 1.55 1.57
CA THR A 131 1.86 2.54 2.47
C THR A 131 2.82 1.90 3.47
N GLY A 132 2.43 0.80 4.12
CA GLY A 132 3.28 0.04 5.02
C GLY A 132 4.41 -0.71 4.30
N GLY A 133 4.12 -1.23 3.10
CA GLY A 133 5.11 -1.87 2.23
C GLY A 133 6.23 -0.92 1.83
N TRP A 134 5.91 0.35 1.55
CA TRP A 134 6.95 1.36 1.31
C TRP A 134 7.82 1.59 2.54
N ILE A 135 7.25 1.60 3.75
CA ILE A 135 8.03 1.74 5.01
C ILE A 135 8.99 0.55 5.17
N ALA A 136 8.50 -0.68 4.99
CA ALA A 136 9.34 -1.88 5.05
C ALA A 136 10.46 -1.84 4.00
N LEU A 137 10.14 -1.43 2.76
CA LEU A 137 11.10 -1.26 1.67
C LEU A 137 12.17 -0.22 2.03
N ARG A 138 11.77 0.95 2.58
CA ARG A 138 12.69 2.01 3.01
C ARG A 138 13.66 1.50 4.08
N LEU A 139 13.17 0.78 5.08
CA LEU A 139 14.01 0.21 6.14
C LEU A 139 15.00 -0.82 5.60
N ALA A 140 14.61 -1.65 4.63
CA ALA A 140 15.51 -2.58 3.96
C ALA A 140 16.58 -1.85 3.14
N VAL A 141 16.21 -0.82 2.39
CA VAL A 141 17.15 0.02 1.63
C VAL A 141 18.12 0.75 2.57
N ASN A 142 17.65 1.26 3.71
CA ASN A 142 18.53 1.88 4.71
C ASN A 142 19.61 0.91 5.21
N LYS A 143 19.31 -0.40 5.33
CA LYS A 143 20.35 -1.42 5.66
C LYS A 143 21.35 -1.57 4.54
N LEU A 144 20.93 -1.64 3.26
CA LEU A 144 21.85 -1.71 2.12
C LEU A 144 22.78 -0.49 2.05
N MET A 145 22.23 0.70 2.24
CA MET A 145 23.02 1.93 2.26
C MET A 145 24.03 1.95 3.43
N LYS A 146 23.60 1.53 4.62
CA LYS A 146 24.49 1.43 5.80
C LYS A 146 25.60 0.40 5.63
N ALA A 147 25.33 -0.69 4.92
CA ALA A 147 26.33 -1.72 4.59
C ALA A 147 27.29 -1.27 3.48
N GLY A 148 26.97 -0.21 2.73
CA GLY A 148 27.74 0.24 1.56
C GLY A 148 27.43 -0.56 0.29
N ASP A 149 26.40 -1.40 0.30
CA ASP A 149 26.00 -2.23 -0.84
C ASP A 149 25.30 -1.41 -1.94
N VAL A 150 24.76 -0.25 -1.56
CA VAL A 150 24.14 0.74 -2.46
C VAL A 150 24.73 2.11 -2.12
N ILE A 151 25.26 2.80 -3.14
CA ILE A 151 26.01 4.05 -2.97
C ILE A 151 25.08 5.27 -2.94
N SER A 152 24.05 5.26 -3.77
CA SER A 152 23.03 6.32 -3.84
C SER A 152 21.68 5.76 -3.41
N ASP A 153 20.87 6.61 -2.79
CA ASP A 153 19.53 6.21 -2.37
C ASP A 153 18.66 5.85 -3.59
N PRO A 154 18.22 4.59 -3.73
CA PRO A 154 17.38 4.18 -4.83
C PRO A 154 15.90 4.57 -4.67
N LEU A 155 15.46 5.05 -3.50
CA LEU A 155 14.08 5.47 -3.31
C LEU A 155 13.93 6.96 -3.62
N MET A 156 13.20 7.25 -4.69
CA MET A 156 13.06 8.62 -5.22
C MET A 156 12.12 9.47 -4.37
N ASP A 157 10.94 8.95 -4.05
CA ASP A 157 9.90 9.69 -3.32
C ASP A 157 9.00 8.70 -2.57
N PRO A 158 8.51 9.03 -1.37
CA PRO A 158 7.55 8.19 -0.67
C PRO A 158 6.33 7.89 -1.53
N VAL A 159 5.90 6.63 -1.54
CA VAL A 159 4.70 6.16 -2.22
C VAL A 159 3.67 5.77 -1.16
N ALA A 160 2.50 6.38 -1.23
CA ALA A 160 1.38 6.05 -0.36
C ALA A 160 0.09 5.85 -1.16
N ALA A 161 -0.89 5.23 -0.53
CA ALA A 161 -2.18 4.99 -1.12
C ALA A 161 -3.30 5.25 -0.13
N VAL A 162 -4.41 5.79 -0.63
CA VAL A 162 -5.65 5.97 0.12
C VAL A 162 -6.84 5.47 -0.68
N SER A 163 -7.89 5.04 0.01
CA SER A 163 -9.21 4.87 -0.60
C SER A 163 -9.99 6.18 -0.51
N CYS A 164 -10.72 6.51 -1.57
CA CYS A 164 -11.71 7.59 -1.58
C CYS A 164 -12.94 7.11 -2.31
N GLY A 165 -14.11 7.58 -1.93
CA GLY A 165 -15.34 7.15 -2.58
C GLY A 165 -16.47 8.14 -2.44
N ILE A 166 -17.62 7.79 -3.02
CA ILE A 166 -18.87 8.54 -2.86
C ILE A 166 -19.78 7.74 -1.96
N TYR A 167 -19.90 8.16 -0.71
CA TYR A 167 -20.76 7.58 0.30
C TYR A 167 -21.92 8.54 0.60
N ALA A 168 -23.16 8.05 0.56
CA ALA A 168 -24.36 8.85 0.75
C ALA A 168 -24.36 10.16 -0.10
N GLY A 169 -23.89 10.07 -1.34
CA GLY A 169 -23.82 11.18 -2.30
C GLY A 169 -22.70 12.20 -2.05
N GLN A 170 -21.82 11.96 -1.05
CA GLN A 170 -20.71 12.85 -0.71
C GLN A 170 -19.36 12.19 -1.00
N PRO A 171 -18.38 12.91 -1.58
CA PRO A 171 -17.00 12.47 -1.66
C PRO A 171 -16.40 12.37 -0.25
N VAL A 172 -15.78 11.22 0.07
CA VAL A 172 -15.15 10.96 1.37
C VAL A 172 -13.76 10.38 1.22
N LEU A 173 -12.88 10.73 2.15
CA LEU A 173 -11.52 10.22 2.27
C LEU A 173 -11.50 9.01 3.20
N ASP A 174 -10.71 7.98 2.85
CA ASP A 174 -10.44 6.79 3.67
C ASP A 174 -11.72 6.06 4.09
N LEU A 175 -12.25 5.25 3.15
CA LEU A 175 -13.43 4.41 3.40
C LEU A 175 -13.09 3.31 4.42
N ASP A 176 -13.85 3.22 5.51
CA ASP A 176 -13.91 2.02 6.35
C ASP A 176 -14.87 0.98 5.72
N TYR A 177 -14.92 -0.23 6.29
CA TYR A 177 -15.72 -1.31 5.70
C TYR A 177 -17.24 -1.00 5.62
N PRO A 178 -17.88 -0.40 6.65
CA PRO A 178 -19.27 0.03 6.54
C PRO A 178 -19.52 1.01 5.39
N GLU A 179 -18.60 1.94 5.16
CA GLU A 179 -18.72 2.91 4.06
C GLU A 179 -18.43 2.28 2.70
N ASP A 180 -17.36 1.47 2.61
CA ASP A 180 -16.94 0.78 1.38
C ASP A 180 -18.06 -0.14 0.85
N SER A 181 -18.73 -0.87 1.75
CA SER A 181 -19.81 -1.79 1.39
C SER A 181 -21.09 -1.12 0.87
N GLU A 182 -21.29 0.17 1.15
CA GLU A 182 -22.46 0.96 0.76
C GLU A 182 -22.11 2.10 -0.19
N ALA A 183 -20.83 2.28 -0.54
CA ALA A 183 -20.39 3.34 -1.42
C ALA A 183 -20.92 3.13 -2.84
N GLY A 184 -21.52 4.16 -3.41
CA GLY A 184 -21.92 4.15 -4.82
C GLY A 184 -20.72 4.24 -5.78
N VAL A 185 -19.60 4.72 -5.30
CA VAL A 185 -18.30 4.78 -6.00
C VAL A 185 -17.21 4.50 -4.99
N ASP A 186 -16.32 3.57 -5.29
CA ASP A 186 -15.09 3.31 -4.56
C ASP A 186 -13.87 3.49 -5.45
N GLY A 187 -12.79 3.98 -4.88
CA GLY A 187 -11.54 4.18 -5.60
C GLY A 187 -10.32 4.06 -4.71
N ASN A 188 -9.22 3.62 -5.31
CA ASN A 188 -7.92 3.55 -4.68
C ASN A 188 -6.96 4.44 -5.47
N PHE A 189 -6.32 5.36 -4.79
CA PHE A 189 -5.44 6.36 -5.36
C PHE A 189 -4.03 6.16 -4.83
N ILE A 190 -3.10 5.91 -5.73
CA ILE A 190 -1.70 5.65 -5.42
C ILE A 190 -0.87 6.79 -6.00
N MET A 191 -0.15 7.49 -5.14
CA MET A 191 0.64 8.67 -5.53
C MET A 191 1.97 8.68 -4.79
N THR A 192 2.89 9.48 -5.31
CA THR A 192 4.09 9.89 -4.57
C THR A 192 3.78 11.07 -3.64
N ALA A 193 4.67 11.33 -2.68
CA ALA A 193 4.58 12.50 -1.79
C ALA A 193 4.59 13.84 -2.56
N SER A 194 5.24 13.88 -3.74
CA SER A 194 5.21 15.01 -4.67
C SER A 194 3.96 15.03 -5.56
N LYS A 195 2.93 14.26 -5.24
CA LYS A 195 1.62 14.20 -5.91
C LYS A 195 1.66 13.66 -7.36
N GLN A 196 2.70 12.93 -7.73
CA GLN A 196 2.71 12.24 -9.02
C GLN A 196 1.84 11.00 -8.94
N LEU A 197 0.94 10.84 -9.89
CA LEU A 197 0.05 9.71 -9.98
C LEU A 197 0.80 8.45 -10.43
N ILE A 198 0.61 7.35 -9.70
CA ILE A 198 1.13 6.03 -10.06
C ILE A 198 0.00 5.18 -10.62
N GLU A 199 -1.13 5.12 -9.91
CA GLU A 199 -2.30 4.37 -10.36
C GLU A 199 -3.56 4.93 -9.71
N VAL A 200 -4.64 4.95 -10.48
CA VAL A 200 -6.00 5.25 -10.00
C VAL A 200 -6.92 4.12 -10.43
N GLN A 201 -7.48 3.41 -9.47
CA GLN A 201 -8.51 2.40 -9.69
C GLN A 201 -9.82 2.96 -9.14
N MET A 202 -10.83 3.14 -9.97
CA MET A 202 -12.14 3.63 -9.56
C MET A 202 -13.23 2.83 -10.25
N SER A 203 -14.24 2.44 -9.48
CA SER A 203 -15.45 1.82 -10.01
C SER A 203 -16.71 2.43 -9.40
N ALA A 204 -17.79 2.32 -10.13
CA ALA A 204 -19.12 2.70 -9.66
C ALA A 204 -20.02 1.47 -9.71
N GLU A 205 -20.67 1.15 -8.59
CA GLU A 205 -21.63 0.05 -8.48
C GLU A 205 -23.05 0.58 -8.44
N GLY A 206 -23.83 0.29 -9.51
CA GLY A 206 -25.23 0.72 -9.61
C GLY A 206 -25.48 2.21 -9.90
N ALA A 207 -24.43 3.00 -10.09
CA ALA A 207 -24.48 4.42 -10.39
C ALA A 207 -23.35 4.84 -11.34
N THR A 208 -23.34 6.11 -11.74
CA THR A 208 -22.20 6.70 -12.46
C THR A 208 -21.66 7.88 -11.65
N TYR A 209 -20.45 8.34 -11.94
CA TYR A 209 -19.90 9.53 -11.34
C TYR A 209 -19.44 10.53 -12.40
N THR A 210 -19.49 11.80 -12.04
CA THR A 210 -19.09 12.90 -12.92
C THR A 210 -17.58 13.15 -12.85
N ARG A 211 -17.07 13.89 -13.84
CA ARG A 211 -15.68 14.34 -13.79
C ARG A 211 -15.40 15.24 -12.59
N ASP A 212 -16.36 16.07 -12.19
CA ASP A 212 -16.21 16.93 -11.00
C ASP A 212 -16.12 16.13 -9.71
N GLN A 213 -16.88 15.04 -9.60
CA GLN A 213 -16.77 14.13 -8.47
C GLN A 213 -15.40 13.44 -8.45
N MET A 214 -14.90 12.98 -9.62
CA MET A 214 -13.56 12.43 -9.72
C MET A 214 -12.48 13.44 -9.27
N ASN A 215 -12.57 14.70 -9.72
CA ASN A 215 -11.63 15.73 -9.31
C ASN A 215 -11.63 15.95 -7.78
N ARG A 216 -12.82 15.98 -7.16
CA ARG A 216 -12.93 16.09 -5.70
C ARG A 216 -12.33 14.89 -4.96
N LEU A 217 -12.49 13.68 -5.49
CA LEU A 217 -11.86 12.48 -4.93
C LEU A 217 -10.34 12.54 -5.07
N MET A 218 -9.83 13.09 -6.18
CA MET A 218 -8.39 13.35 -6.36
C MET A 218 -7.85 14.33 -5.33
N ASP A 219 -8.56 15.46 -5.08
CA ASP A 219 -8.16 16.45 -4.07
C ASP A 219 -8.10 15.83 -2.66
N LEU A 220 -9.08 14.98 -2.31
CA LEU A 220 -9.08 14.24 -1.04
C LEU A 220 -7.93 13.24 -0.98
N ALA A 221 -7.65 12.54 -2.07
CA ALA A 221 -6.56 11.57 -2.14
C ALA A 221 -5.19 12.26 -1.99
N GLU A 222 -4.98 13.42 -2.63
CA GLU A 222 -3.76 14.21 -2.44
C GLU A 222 -3.54 14.60 -0.98
N LYS A 223 -4.60 15.02 -0.29
CA LYS A 223 -4.54 15.32 1.15
C LYS A 223 -4.13 14.10 1.96
N GLY A 224 -4.82 12.97 1.79
CA GLY A 224 -4.55 11.75 2.54
C GLY A 224 -3.15 11.18 2.26
N VAL A 225 -2.69 11.21 1.01
CA VAL A 225 -1.33 10.78 0.65
C VAL A 225 -0.27 11.67 1.30
N ALA A 226 -0.50 13.00 1.37
CA ALA A 226 0.43 13.90 2.05
C ALA A 226 0.54 13.58 3.55
N GLU A 227 -0.58 13.35 4.24
CA GLU A 227 -0.60 12.96 5.65
C GLU A 227 0.15 11.62 5.87
N LEU A 228 -0.06 10.63 5.00
CA LEU A 228 0.63 9.33 5.07
C LEU A 228 2.13 9.45 4.78
N ALA A 229 2.53 10.28 3.82
CA ALA A 229 3.93 10.52 3.49
C ALA A 229 4.69 11.17 4.64
N ASP A 230 4.06 12.07 5.39
CA ASP A 230 4.66 12.67 6.59
C ASP A 230 4.85 11.62 7.70
N ILE A 231 3.89 10.71 7.88
CA ILE A 231 4.04 9.57 8.79
C ILE A 231 5.19 8.67 8.34
N GLN A 232 5.24 8.30 7.04
CA GLN A 232 6.31 7.48 6.47
C GLN A 232 7.69 8.08 6.76
N LYS A 233 7.87 9.38 6.51
CA LYS A 233 9.12 10.10 6.80
C LYS A 233 9.46 10.09 8.28
N SER A 234 8.49 10.34 9.15
CA SER A 234 8.72 10.42 10.61
C SER A 234 9.18 9.10 11.22
N VAL A 235 8.73 7.95 10.69
CA VAL A 235 9.05 6.63 11.24
C VAL A 235 10.26 5.96 10.58
N THR A 236 10.77 6.55 9.49
CA THR A 236 11.93 6.00 8.74
C THR A 236 13.16 6.92 8.74
N ALA A 237 13.10 8.04 9.47
CA ALA A 237 14.19 9.01 9.63
C ALA A 237 15.38 8.45 10.38
#